data_95389e559c1fd61f1aba4431d10d2314
#
_entry.id   95389e559c1fd61f1aba4431d10d2314
#
_cell.length_a   1.000
_cell.length_b   1.000
_cell.length_c   1.000
_cell.angle_alpha   90.00
_cell.angle_beta   90.00
_cell.angle_gamma   90.00
#
_symmetry.space_group_name_H-M   'P 1'
#
loop_
_entity.id
_entity.type
_entity.pdbx_description
1 polymer ?
#
loop_
_entity_poly.entity_id
_entity_poly.type
_entity_poly.pdbx_seq_one_letter_code
_entity_poly.pdbx_strand_id
1 'polypeptide(L)'
;MLKKAISLAEKAHQGQVDKGGHPYIGHPKRVMEKCETTEEKIVAILHDVMEDTDYTADDLRKEGFSEGIITALLYLTHREGEGYMEYIERICENSLAVQVKYADLQDNMDISRIPAPTEKDLARLEKYKLAKKRIEEAMKG
;
A
#
# COMPACT_ATOMS: atom_id res chain seq x y z
N MET A 1 -9.71 -16.31 2.29
CA MET A 1 -9.26 -15.06 2.96
C MET A 1 -9.21 -13.85 2.02
N LEU A 2 -8.86 -14.04 0.75
CA LEU A 2 -8.81 -12.91 -0.18
C LEU A 2 -10.17 -12.21 -0.35
N LYS A 3 -11.24 -12.97 -0.51
CA LYS A 3 -12.60 -12.40 -0.62
C LYS A 3 -12.97 -11.59 0.63
N LYS A 4 -12.62 -12.11 1.80
CA LYS A 4 -12.86 -11.43 3.06
C LYS A 4 -12.06 -10.13 3.15
N ALA A 5 -10.80 -10.16 2.72
CA ALA A 5 -9.95 -8.98 2.69
C ALA A 5 -10.52 -7.90 1.77
N ILE A 6 -10.98 -8.28 0.58
CA ILE A 6 -11.59 -7.35 -0.38
C ILE A 6 -12.84 -6.71 0.22
N SER A 7 -13.73 -7.51 0.80
CA SER A 7 -14.98 -7.00 1.44
C SER A 7 -14.65 -6.03 2.58
N LEU A 8 -13.66 -6.37 3.40
CA LEU A 8 -13.24 -5.53 4.53
C LEU A 8 -12.70 -4.19 4.03
N ALA A 9 -11.84 -4.23 3.00
CA ALA A 9 -11.24 -3.03 2.44
C ALA A 9 -12.29 -2.12 1.79
N GLU A 10 -13.24 -2.71 1.05
CA GLU A 10 -14.34 -1.95 0.44
C GLU A 10 -15.17 -1.23 1.49
N LYS A 11 -15.45 -1.90 2.59
CA LYS A 11 -16.21 -1.32 3.71
C LYS A 11 -15.42 -0.23 4.41
N ALA A 12 -14.13 -0.50 4.68
CA ALA A 12 -13.26 0.43 5.41
C ALA A 12 -13.03 1.74 4.63
N HIS A 13 -12.90 1.66 3.30
CA HIS A 13 -12.65 2.82 2.45
C HIS A 13 -13.92 3.45 1.86
N GLN A 14 -15.09 2.97 2.28
CA GLN A 14 -16.37 3.46 1.76
C GLN A 14 -16.48 4.99 1.95
N GLY A 15 -16.80 5.69 0.89
CA GLY A 15 -16.94 7.15 0.92
C GLY A 15 -15.65 7.93 0.71
N GLN A 16 -14.49 7.25 0.72
CA GLN A 16 -13.21 7.92 0.46
C GLN A 16 -12.99 8.08 -1.05
N VAL A 17 -12.40 9.20 -1.46
CA VAL A 17 -12.06 9.46 -2.85
C VAL A 17 -10.59 9.79 -2.99
N ASP A 18 -10.03 9.52 -4.18
CA ASP A 18 -8.65 9.86 -4.50
C ASP A 18 -8.56 11.30 -5.04
N LYS A 19 -7.35 11.74 -5.43
CA LYS A 19 -7.11 13.09 -5.95
C LYS A 19 -7.83 13.38 -7.26
N GLY A 20 -8.17 12.33 -8.02
CA GLY A 20 -8.93 12.46 -9.26
C GLY A 20 -10.44 12.44 -9.06
N GLY A 21 -10.90 12.32 -7.79
CA GLY A 21 -12.33 12.24 -7.46
C GLY A 21 -12.94 10.87 -7.62
N HIS A 22 -12.13 9.82 -7.87
CA HIS A 22 -12.60 8.45 -8.01
C HIS A 22 -12.63 7.75 -6.64
N PRO A 23 -13.46 6.70 -6.46
CA PRO A 23 -13.48 5.96 -5.20
C PRO A 23 -12.08 5.46 -4.85
N TYR A 24 -11.65 5.69 -3.60
CA TYR A 24 -10.31 5.36 -3.13
C TYR A 24 -9.97 3.88 -3.24
N ILE A 25 -10.95 3.00 -3.08
CA ILE A 25 -10.76 1.55 -3.17
C ILE A 25 -10.15 1.11 -4.52
N GLY A 26 -10.26 1.93 -5.56
CA GLY A 26 -9.65 1.66 -6.85
C GLY A 26 -8.14 1.49 -6.76
N HIS A 27 -7.46 2.30 -5.92
CA HIS A 27 -6.01 2.21 -5.73
C HIS A 27 -5.58 0.85 -5.15
N PRO A 28 -6.05 0.43 -3.96
CA PRO A 28 -5.64 -0.88 -3.45
C PRO A 28 -6.07 -2.04 -4.36
N LYS A 29 -7.17 -1.92 -5.09
CA LYS A 29 -7.55 -2.94 -6.08
C LYS A 29 -6.54 -3.03 -7.23
N ARG A 30 -6.07 -1.89 -7.74
CA ARG A 30 -5.05 -1.88 -8.80
C ARG A 30 -3.72 -2.44 -8.31
N VAL A 31 -3.34 -2.12 -7.06
CA VAL A 31 -2.13 -2.68 -6.44
C VAL A 31 -2.26 -4.19 -6.34
N MET A 32 -3.41 -4.68 -5.85
CA MET A 32 -3.70 -6.11 -5.76
C MET A 32 -3.55 -6.81 -7.12
N GLU A 33 -4.08 -6.21 -8.17
CA GLU A 33 -4.01 -6.78 -9.52
C GLU A 33 -2.58 -6.91 -10.05
N LYS A 34 -1.66 -6.06 -9.58
CA LYS A 34 -0.25 -6.10 -9.97
C LYS A 34 0.54 -7.17 -9.20
N CYS A 35 -0.04 -7.76 -8.17
CA CYS A 35 0.61 -8.79 -7.35
C CYS A 35 0.34 -10.19 -7.90
N GLU A 36 1.25 -11.14 -7.61
CA GLU A 36 1.18 -12.49 -8.16
C GLU A 36 0.58 -13.50 -7.18
N THR A 37 1.03 -13.50 -5.92
CA THR A 37 0.57 -14.52 -4.95
C THR A 37 -0.68 -14.06 -4.20
N THR A 38 -1.42 -15.03 -3.67
CA THR A 38 -2.61 -14.74 -2.85
C THR A 38 -2.25 -13.90 -1.63
N GLU A 39 -1.14 -14.22 -0.96
CA GLU A 39 -0.70 -13.45 0.21
C GLU A 39 -0.38 -12.01 -0.15
N GLU A 40 0.32 -11.79 -1.26
CA GLU A 40 0.62 -10.44 -1.76
C GLU A 40 -0.66 -9.67 -2.05
N LYS A 41 -1.64 -10.32 -2.68
CA LYS A 41 -2.93 -9.70 -3.00
C LYS A 41 -3.69 -9.29 -1.74
N ILE A 42 -3.67 -10.13 -0.72
CA ILE A 42 -4.34 -9.81 0.56
C ILE A 42 -3.66 -8.60 1.21
N VAL A 43 -2.33 -8.60 1.28
CA VAL A 43 -1.59 -7.47 1.85
C VAL A 43 -1.86 -6.21 1.02
N ALA A 44 -1.86 -6.32 -0.30
CA ALA A 44 -2.10 -5.19 -1.19
C ALA A 44 -3.46 -4.54 -0.95
N ILE A 45 -4.53 -5.33 -0.89
CA ILE A 45 -5.89 -4.80 -0.71
C ILE A 45 -6.07 -4.18 0.69
N LEU A 46 -5.30 -4.64 1.68
CA LEU A 46 -5.41 -4.17 3.06
C LEU A 46 -4.38 -3.10 3.44
N HIS A 47 -3.41 -2.80 2.56
CA HIS A 47 -2.24 -2.02 2.98
C HIS A 47 -2.55 -0.61 3.50
N ASP A 48 -3.62 0.02 3.04
CA ASP A 48 -4.01 1.35 3.53
C ASP A 48 -5.09 1.32 4.61
N VAL A 49 -5.62 0.15 4.93
CA VAL A 49 -6.71 0.06 5.91
C VAL A 49 -6.25 0.55 7.29
N MET A 50 -5.07 0.14 7.73
CA MET A 50 -4.56 0.54 9.05
C MET A 50 -4.14 2.01 9.12
N GLU A 51 -3.69 2.60 8.02
CA GLU A 51 -3.32 4.02 7.99
C GLU A 51 -4.52 4.93 7.87
N ASP A 52 -5.49 4.56 7.05
CA ASP A 52 -6.59 5.44 6.64
C ASP A 52 -7.89 5.19 7.38
N THR A 53 -7.93 4.18 8.24
CA THR A 53 -9.14 3.83 9.01
C THR A 53 -8.77 3.46 10.44
N ASP A 54 -9.79 3.16 11.27
CA ASP A 54 -9.59 2.80 12.68
C ASP A 54 -9.26 1.32 12.90
N TYR A 55 -9.13 0.52 11.83
CA TYR A 55 -8.77 -0.89 11.97
C TYR A 55 -7.36 -1.05 12.52
N THR A 56 -7.21 -1.92 13.52
CA THR A 56 -5.92 -2.22 14.15
C THR A 56 -5.43 -3.61 13.75
N ALA A 57 -4.17 -3.91 14.07
CA ALA A 57 -3.62 -5.25 13.88
C ALA A 57 -4.45 -6.31 14.63
N ASP A 58 -4.91 -5.98 15.85
CA ASP A 58 -5.74 -6.91 16.62
C ASP A 58 -7.10 -7.16 15.97
N ASP A 59 -7.68 -6.14 15.34
CA ASP A 59 -8.92 -6.31 14.58
C ASP A 59 -8.71 -7.31 13.43
N LEU A 60 -7.58 -7.21 12.74
CA LEU A 60 -7.26 -8.10 11.63
C LEU A 60 -6.98 -9.53 12.13
N ARG A 61 -6.37 -9.68 13.30
CA ARG A 61 -6.19 -11.00 13.93
C ARG A 61 -7.53 -11.65 14.24
N LYS A 62 -8.47 -10.87 14.77
CA LYS A 62 -9.83 -11.35 15.07
C LYS A 62 -10.56 -11.79 13.82
N GLU A 63 -10.26 -11.15 12.69
CA GLU A 63 -10.83 -11.52 11.41
C GLU A 63 -10.19 -12.81 10.81
N GLY A 64 -9.11 -13.29 11.42
CA GLY A 64 -8.48 -14.55 11.03
C GLY A 64 -7.29 -14.44 10.08
N PHE A 65 -6.78 -13.22 9.85
CA PHE A 65 -5.59 -13.05 9.00
C PHE A 65 -4.34 -13.55 9.71
N SER A 66 -3.44 -14.15 8.94
CA SER A 66 -2.21 -14.75 9.50
C SER A 66 -1.23 -13.69 10.02
N GLU A 67 -0.36 -14.09 10.95
CA GLU A 67 0.67 -13.20 11.49
C GLU A 67 1.65 -12.71 10.40
N GLY A 68 1.92 -13.53 9.39
CA GLY A 68 2.76 -13.12 8.28
C GLY A 68 2.16 -11.95 7.49
N ILE A 69 0.87 -12.00 7.25
CA ILE A 69 0.13 -10.92 6.58
C ILE A 69 0.12 -9.67 7.47
N ILE A 70 -0.19 -9.84 8.75
CA ILE A 70 -0.25 -8.72 9.70
C ILE A 70 1.12 -8.05 9.85
N THR A 71 2.18 -8.84 9.94
CA THR A 71 3.55 -8.32 10.02
C THR A 71 3.90 -7.47 8.79
N ALA A 72 3.58 -7.96 7.59
CA ALA A 72 3.81 -7.21 6.37
C ALA A 72 3.04 -5.88 6.37
N LEU A 73 1.78 -5.90 6.84
CA LEU A 73 0.96 -4.69 6.94
C LEU A 73 1.56 -3.67 7.92
N LEU A 74 2.13 -4.15 9.03
CA LEU A 74 2.80 -3.28 9.99
C LEU A 74 4.05 -2.62 9.39
N TYR A 75 4.81 -3.37 8.57
CA TYR A 75 5.95 -2.78 7.84
C TYR A 75 5.49 -1.72 6.84
N LEU A 76 4.32 -1.90 6.24
CA LEU A 76 3.78 -0.96 5.25
C LEU A 76 3.09 0.25 5.85
N THR A 77 2.87 0.24 7.18
CA THR A 77 2.24 1.35 7.89
C THR A 77 3.31 2.35 8.33
N HIS A 78 3.19 3.60 7.88
CA HIS A 78 4.13 4.66 8.22
C HIS A 78 4.04 4.99 9.72
N ARG A 79 5.16 5.23 10.36
CA ARG A 79 5.23 5.56 11.80
C ARG A 79 5.34 7.07 11.99
N GLU A 80 4.76 7.56 13.08
CA GLU A 80 4.87 8.96 13.47
C GLU A 80 6.35 9.33 13.64
N GLY A 81 6.75 10.46 13.05
CA GLY A 81 8.14 10.94 13.14
C GLY A 81 9.12 10.26 12.19
N GLU A 82 8.67 9.24 11.47
CA GLU A 82 9.53 8.51 10.53
C GLU A 82 9.61 9.23 9.20
N GLY A 83 10.84 9.48 8.71
CA GLY A 83 11.04 10.05 7.38
C GLY A 83 10.65 9.06 6.30
N TYR A 84 10.30 9.56 5.11
CA TYR A 84 9.82 8.70 4.03
C TYR A 84 10.86 7.64 3.63
N MET A 85 12.12 8.03 3.44
CA MET A 85 13.16 7.06 3.06
C MET A 85 13.52 6.11 4.20
N GLU A 86 13.40 6.55 5.46
CA GLU A 86 13.54 5.65 6.61
C GLU A 86 12.45 4.57 6.58
N TYR A 87 11.22 4.96 6.27
CA TYR A 87 10.08 4.06 6.08
C TYR A 87 10.38 3.05 4.96
N ILE A 88 10.89 3.51 3.82
CA ILE A 88 11.26 2.64 2.70
C ILE A 88 12.35 1.64 3.10
N GLU A 89 13.39 2.09 3.82
CA GLU A 89 14.46 1.21 4.30
C GLU A 89 13.92 0.13 5.23
N ARG A 90 13.00 0.50 6.10
CA ARG A 90 12.35 -0.45 7.02
C ARG A 90 11.56 -1.51 6.25
N ILE A 91 10.81 -1.11 5.24
CA ILE A 91 10.05 -2.02 4.37
C ILE A 91 10.97 -3.06 3.74
N CYS A 92 12.20 -2.68 3.38
CA CYS A 92 13.16 -3.59 2.76
C CYS A 92 13.53 -4.79 3.63
N GLU A 93 13.21 -4.76 4.93
CA GLU A 93 13.45 -5.88 5.85
C GLU A 93 12.40 -6.99 5.76
N ASN A 94 11.30 -6.77 5.03
CA ASN A 94 10.22 -7.75 4.90
C ASN A 94 9.92 -8.04 3.43
N SER A 95 10.20 -9.27 2.98
CA SER A 95 10.08 -9.62 1.57
C SER A 95 8.66 -9.48 1.00
N LEU A 96 7.64 -9.78 1.80
CA LEU A 96 6.24 -9.63 1.38
C LEU A 96 5.87 -8.16 1.23
N ALA A 97 6.27 -7.33 2.20
CA ALA A 97 6.04 -5.88 2.15
C ALA A 97 6.73 -5.23 0.95
N VAL A 98 7.95 -5.68 0.62
CA VAL A 98 8.70 -5.18 -0.55
C VAL A 98 7.91 -5.38 -1.84
N GLN A 99 7.38 -6.58 -2.07
CA GLN A 99 6.62 -6.88 -3.29
C GLN A 99 5.39 -5.99 -3.42
N VAL A 100 4.67 -5.82 -2.31
CA VAL A 100 3.46 -5.00 -2.30
C VAL A 100 3.80 -3.52 -2.47
N LYS A 101 4.85 -3.05 -1.82
CA LYS A 101 5.28 -1.64 -1.96
C LYS A 101 5.71 -1.32 -3.39
N TYR A 102 6.36 -2.25 -4.06
CA TYR A 102 6.71 -2.08 -5.47
C TYR A 102 5.47 -1.83 -6.33
N ALA A 103 4.44 -2.66 -6.15
CA ALA A 103 3.17 -2.52 -6.88
C ALA A 103 2.46 -1.20 -6.50
N ASP A 104 2.49 -0.83 -5.22
CA ASP A 104 1.92 0.42 -4.72
C ASP A 104 2.59 1.64 -5.37
N LEU A 105 3.92 1.63 -5.44
CA LEU A 105 4.67 2.72 -6.07
C LEU A 105 4.36 2.84 -7.56
N GLN A 106 4.22 1.71 -8.27
CA GLN A 106 3.87 1.73 -9.68
C GLN A 106 2.51 2.41 -9.91
N ASP A 107 1.53 2.12 -9.06
CA ASP A 107 0.21 2.74 -9.18
C ASP A 107 0.27 4.23 -8.81
N ASN A 108 0.99 4.58 -7.74
CA ASN A 108 1.13 5.96 -7.30
C ASN A 108 1.91 6.84 -8.28
N MET A 109 2.77 6.25 -9.09
CA MET A 109 3.55 6.98 -10.10
C MET A 109 2.75 7.26 -11.38
N ASP A 110 1.58 6.66 -11.52
CA ASP A 110 0.70 6.90 -12.67
C ASP A 110 -0.12 8.16 -12.42
N ILE A 111 0.35 9.30 -12.93
CA ILE A 111 -0.33 10.59 -12.78
C ILE A 111 -1.40 10.84 -13.83
N SER A 112 -1.63 9.90 -14.74
CA SER A 112 -2.62 10.07 -15.81
C SER A 112 -4.04 10.24 -15.29
N ARG A 113 -4.33 9.78 -14.06
CA ARG A 113 -5.63 9.91 -13.42
C ARG A 113 -5.85 11.25 -12.73
N ILE A 114 -4.82 12.08 -12.66
CA ILE A 114 -4.92 13.44 -12.06
C ILE A 114 -5.18 14.42 -13.20
N PRO A 115 -6.36 15.07 -13.24
CA PRO A 115 -6.71 15.95 -14.36
C PRO A 115 -5.75 17.13 -14.56
N ALA A 116 -5.21 17.67 -13.47
CA ALA A 116 -4.29 18.81 -13.54
C ALA A 116 -3.22 18.66 -12.47
N PRO A 117 -2.14 17.90 -12.76
CA PRO A 117 -1.07 17.68 -11.76
C PRO A 117 -0.45 18.99 -11.32
N THR A 118 -0.29 19.14 -9.98
CA THR A 118 0.33 20.31 -9.37
C THR A 118 1.83 20.08 -9.17
N GLU A 119 2.55 21.13 -8.76
CA GLU A 119 3.96 21.02 -8.39
C GLU A 119 4.16 19.99 -7.25
N LYS A 120 3.22 19.93 -6.31
CA LYS A 120 3.24 18.94 -5.22
C LYS A 120 3.12 17.52 -5.75
N ASP A 121 2.26 17.32 -6.75
CA ASP A 121 2.09 16.00 -7.38
C ASP A 121 3.37 15.58 -8.10
N LEU A 122 4.03 16.51 -8.80
CA LEU A 122 5.28 16.23 -9.50
C LEU A 122 6.43 15.96 -8.53
N ALA A 123 6.50 16.71 -7.42
CA ALA A 123 7.50 16.49 -6.37
C ALA A 123 7.32 15.12 -5.72
N ARG A 124 6.06 14.73 -5.49
CA ARG A 124 5.72 13.40 -4.95
C ARG A 124 6.16 12.31 -5.92
N LEU A 125 5.98 12.51 -7.22
CA LEU A 125 6.42 11.56 -8.24
C LEU A 125 7.94 11.33 -8.16
N GLU A 126 8.73 12.38 -8.00
CA GLU A 126 10.19 12.25 -7.85
C GLU A 126 10.56 11.44 -6.61
N LYS A 127 9.87 11.68 -5.49
CA LYS A 127 10.04 10.92 -4.25
C LYS A 127 9.75 9.43 -4.48
N TYR A 128 8.68 9.12 -5.20
CA TYR A 128 8.30 7.74 -5.50
C TYR A 128 9.32 7.06 -6.42
N LYS A 129 9.92 7.78 -7.36
CA LYS A 129 10.96 7.23 -8.24
C LYS A 129 12.19 6.79 -7.43
N LEU A 130 12.61 7.59 -6.45
CA LEU A 130 13.73 7.24 -5.58
C LEU A 130 13.40 6.02 -4.72
N ALA A 131 12.20 5.98 -4.16
CA ALA A 131 11.74 4.85 -3.36
C ALA A 131 11.68 3.58 -4.19
N LYS A 132 11.15 3.66 -5.41
CA LYS A 132 11.05 2.50 -6.32
C LYS A 132 12.42 1.94 -6.63
N LYS A 133 13.41 2.80 -6.88
CA LYS A 133 14.78 2.38 -7.15
C LYS A 133 15.34 1.59 -5.96
N ARG A 134 15.14 2.08 -4.74
CA ARG A 134 15.61 1.39 -3.53
C ARG A 134 14.91 0.04 -3.34
N ILE A 135 13.61 0.00 -3.56
CA ILE A 135 12.82 -1.24 -3.47
C ILE A 135 13.31 -2.26 -4.52
N GLU A 136 13.59 -1.83 -5.74
CA GLU A 136 14.12 -2.71 -6.78
C GLU A 136 15.45 -3.32 -6.38
N GLU A 137 16.32 -2.56 -5.71
CA GLU A 137 17.59 -3.08 -5.19
C GLU A 137 17.35 -4.18 -4.15
N ALA A 138 16.38 -3.99 -3.25
CA ALA A 138 16.01 -4.98 -2.25
C ALA A 138 15.45 -6.26 -2.89
N MET A 139 14.71 -6.13 -3.99
CA MET A 139 14.14 -7.28 -4.71
C MET A 139 15.21 -8.13 -5.38
N LYS A 140 16.34 -7.53 -5.75
CA LYS A 140 17.46 -8.25 -6.37
C LYS A 140 18.31 -9.01 -5.34
N GLY A 141 18.33 -8.51 -4.11
CA GLY A 141 19.09 -9.11 -3.04
C GLY A 141 18.40 -10.30 -2.44
#